data_698ada842078ecc5ff07ea275c652b42
#
_entry.id   698ada842078ecc5ff07ea275c652b42
#
_cell.length_a   1.000
_cell.length_b   1.000
_cell.length_c   1.000
_cell.angle_alpha   90.00
_cell.angle_beta   90.00
_cell.angle_gamma   90.00
#
_symmetry.space_group_name_H-M   'P 1'
#
loop_
_entity.id
_entity.type
_entity.pdbx_description
1 polymer ?
#
loop_
_entity_poly.entity_id
_entity_poly.type
_entity_poly.pdbx_seq_one_letter_code
_entity_poly.pdbx_strand_id
1 'polypeptide(L)'
;VDVAGLQVLFSRMDGTALGTIDVANKKARTAALFHTDAKALGEVARAGSSLYTLENTNGGMISFGGGLVIRNEQGDVIGGFGVAGATLEADEEIAQEALYG
;
A
#
# COMPACT_ATOMS: atom_id res chain seq x y z
N VAL A 1 4.85 2.41 -7.03
CA VAL A 1 4.89 3.88 -7.14
C VAL A 1 6.26 4.38 -6.71
N ASP A 2 6.60 5.60 -7.09
CA ASP A 2 7.83 6.27 -6.65
C ASP A 2 7.63 6.93 -5.27
N VAL A 3 8.65 7.68 -4.81
CA VAL A 3 8.61 8.34 -3.48
C VAL A 3 7.51 9.38 -3.37
N ALA A 4 7.04 9.94 -4.49
CA ALA A 4 5.96 10.92 -4.50
C ALA A 4 4.58 10.26 -4.61
N GLY A 5 4.54 8.94 -4.64
CA GLY A 5 3.30 8.18 -4.77
C GLY A 5 2.78 8.11 -6.20
N LEU A 6 3.59 8.49 -7.19
CA LEU A 6 3.19 8.43 -8.60
C LEU A 6 3.47 7.04 -9.16
N GLN A 7 2.54 6.54 -9.97
CA GLN A 7 2.62 5.20 -10.55
C GLN A 7 3.81 5.07 -11.48
N VAL A 8 4.62 4.04 -11.28
CA VAL A 8 5.75 3.69 -12.13
C VAL A 8 5.42 2.47 -12.98
N LEU A 9 4.78 1.48 -12.37
CA LEU A 9 4.41 0.23 -13.04
C LEU A 9 3.06 -0.23 -12.51
N PHE A 10 2.24 -0.78 -13.37
CA PHE A 10 0.98 -1.40 -12.98
C PHE A 10 0.74 -2.66 -13.80
N SER A 11 0.31 -3.73 -13.13
CA SER A 11 -0.06 -4.98 -13.79
C SER A 11 -1.41 -5.43 -13.27
N ARG A 12 -2.31 -5.81 -14.17
CA ARG A 12 -3.66 -6.24 -13.84
C ARG A 12 -3.95 -7.59 -14.49
N MET A 13 -4.39 -8.54 -13.68
CA MET A 13 -4.83 -9.84 -14.19
C MET A 13 -6.21 -9.71 -14.83
N ASP A 14 -6.48 -10.53 -15.84
CA ASP A 14 -7.81 -10.60 -16.46
C ASP A 14 -8.86 -11.01 -15.42
N GLY A 15 -10.04 -10.40 -15.51
CA GLY A 15 -11.14 -10.72 -14.62
C GLY A 15 -11.06 -10.07 -13.23
N THR A 16 -10.03 -9.29 -12.96
CA THR A 16 -9.90 -8.57 -11.69
C THR A 16 -11.03 -7.54 -11.55
N ALA A 17 -11.62 -7.45 -10.36
CA ALA A 17 -12.64 -6.45 -10.08
C ALA A 17 -12.05 -5.05 -10.26
N LEU A 18 -12.73 -4.20 -11.03
CA LEU A 18 -12.18 -2.90 -11.43
C LEU A 18 -11.86 -1.97 -10.26
N GLY A 19 -12.63 -2.06 -9.17
CA GLY A 19 -12.37 -1.25 -7.97
C GLY A 19 -11.00 -1.50 -7.34
N THR A 20 -10.40 -2.67 -7.56
CA THR A 20 -9.09 -3.01 -6.99
C THR A 20 -7.94 -2.28 -7.64
N ILE A 21 -8.15 -1.66 -8.81
CA ILE A 21 -7.14 -0.85 -9.48
C ILE A 21 -6.76 0.33 -8.58
N ASP A 22 -7.78 1.07 -8.12
CA ASP A 22 -7.58 2.21 -7.22
C ASP A 22 -7.03 1.76 -5.86
N VAL A 23 -7.55 0.65 -5.34
CA VAL A 23 -7.10 0.11 -4.04
C VAL A 23 -5.61 -0.25 -4.07
N ALA A 24 -5.14 -0.94 -5.11
CA ALA A 24 -3.74 -1.30 -5.23
C ALA A 24 -2.84 -0.06 -5.29
N ASN A 25 -3.21 0.92 -6.10
CA ASN A 25 -2.48 2.18 -6.19
C ASN A 25 -2.44 2.92 -4.86
N LYS A 26 -3.56 2.99 -4.15
CA LYS A 26 -3.64 3.68 -2.86
C LYS A 26 -2.87 2.96 -1.77
N LYS A 27 -2.83 1.63 -1.77
CA LYS A 27 -1.99 0.86 -0.86
C LYS A 27 -0.51 1.20 -1.08
N ALA A 28 -0.06 1.22 -2.32
CA ALA A 28 1.32 1.55 -2.67
C ALA A 28 1.65 2.99 -2.26
N ARG A 29 0.75 3.94 -2.57
CA ARG A 29 0.93 5.36 -2.21
C ARG A 29 1.01 5.55 -0.69
N THR A 30 0.15 4.86 0.05
CA THR A 30 0.14 4.93 1.51
C THR A 30 1.52 4.56 2.06
N ALA A 31 2.07 3.44 1.60
CA ALA A 31 3.37 2.99 2.06
C ALA A 31 4.49 3.97 1.70
N ALA A 32 4.51 4.48 0.46
CA ALA A 32 5.53 5.41 0.00
C ALA A 32 5.47 6.76 0.72
N LEU A 33 4.27 7.33 0.86
CA LEU A 33 4.10 8.67 1.41
C LEU A 33 4.31 8.72 2.92
N PHE A 34 4.00 7.66 3.64
CA PHE A 34 4.15 7.60 5.11
C PHE A 34 5.36 6.77 5.56
N HIS A 35 6.18 6.30 4.62
CA HIS A 35 7.41 5.58 4.90
C HIS A 35 7.21 4.34 5.78
N THR A 36 6.08 3.65 5.61
CA THR A 36 5.72 2.47 6.41
C THR A 36 4.77 1.57 5.62
N ASP A 37 4.75 0.29 5.96
CA ASP A 37 3.80 -0.63 5.35
C ASP A 37 2.36 -0.23 5.71
N ALA A 38 1.45 -0.37 4.76
CA ALA A 38 0.06 0.01 4.95
C ALA A 38 -0.59 -0.73 6.13
N LYS A 39 -0.25 -1.99 6.33
CA LYS A 39 -0.76 -2.78 7.45
C LYS A 39 -0.36 -2.17 8.80
N ALA A 40 0.88 -1.73 8.94
CA ALA A 40 1.36 -1.10 10.17
C ALA A 40 0.66 0.24 10.42
N LEU A 41 0.43 1.02 9.36
CA LEU A 41 -0.29 2.28 9.48
C LEU A 41 -1.73 2.07 9.95
N GLY A 42 -2.35 0.96 9.54
CA GLY A 42 -3.70 0.60 9.94
C GLY A 42 -3.88 0.49 11.46
N GLU A 43 -2.82 0.14 12.19
CA GLU A 43 -2.90 0.03 13.64
C GLU A 43 -3.21 1.37 14.31
N VAL A 44 -2.79 2.48 13.71
CA VAL A 44 -3.01 3.83 14.28
C VAL A 44 -4.12 4.61 13.56
N ALA A 45 -4.65 4.09 12.45
CA ALA A 45 -5.69 4.75 11.66
C ALA A 45 -7.09 4.18 11.87
N ARG A 46 -7.25 3.16 12.71
CA ARG A 46 -8.55 2.54 12.99
C ARG A 46 -9.46 3.47 13.78
N ALA A 47 -10.76 3.22 13.71
CA ALA A 47 -11.76 3.92 14.53
C ALA A 47 -11.37 3.81 16.01
N GLY A 48 -11.31 4.93 16.72
CA GLY A 48 -10.90 5.00 18.11
C GLY A 48 -9.38 5.08 18.32
N SER A 49 -8.59 4.99 17.26
CA SER A 49 -7.14 5.13 17.35
C SER A 49 -6.70 6.58 17.15
N SER A 50 -5.43 6.87 17.44
CA SER A 50 -4.92 8.24 17.48
C SER A 50 -4.97 8.98 16.13
N LEU A 51 -4.86 8.26 15.01
CA LEU A 51 -4.89 8.85 13.67
C LEU A 51 -6.09 8.37 12.86
N TYR A 52 -7.23 8.25 13.52
CA TYR A 52 -8.46 7.68 12.98
C TYR A 52 -8.89 8.24 11.61
N THR A 53 -8.70 9.53 11.36
CA THR A 53 -9.13 10.15 10.09
C THR A 53 -8.01 10.30 9.07
N LEU A 54 -6.85 9.69 9.31
CA LEU A 54 -5.70 9.81 8.42
C LEU A 54 -6.02 9.41 6.98
N GLU A 55 -6.86 8.41 6.79
CA GLU A 55 -7.24 7.91 5.47
C GLU A 55 -7.96 8.95 4.60
N ASN A 56 -8.48 10.00 5.20
CA ASN A 56 -9.14 11.08 4.47
C ASN A 56 -8.15 12.09 3.87
N THR A 57 -6.87 11.93 4.16
CA THR A 57 -5.82 12.84 3.65
C THR A 57 -5.23 12.34 2.34
N ASN A 58 -4.45 13.20 1.67
CA ASN A 58 -3.67 12.85 0.48
C ASN A 58 -4.51 12.23 -0.66
N GLY A 59 -5.75 12.70 -0.82
CA GLY A 59 -6.64 12.19 -1.85
C GLY A 59 -7.21 10.81 -1.57
N GLY A 60 -7.11 10.35 -0.33
CA GLY A 60 -7.56 9.04 0.11
C GLY A 60 -6.39 8.08 0.30
N MET A 61 -6.31 7.51 1.48
CA MET A 61 -5.28 6.54 1.86
C MET A 61 -5.93 5.21 2.17
N ILE A 62 -5.18 4.12 2.04
CA ILE A 62 -5.63 2.77 2.38
C ILE A 62 -4.64 2.18 3.39
N SER A 63 -5.13 1.89 4.59
CA SER A 63 -4.28 1.45 5.71
C SER A 63 -4.52 -0.01 6.12
N PHE A 64 -4.63 -0.90 5.16
CA PHE A 64 -4.70 -2.34 5.43
C PHE A 64 -3.71 -3.10 4.55
N GLY A 65 -3.54 -4.41 4.82
CA GLY A 65 -2.48 -5.22 4.23
C GLY A 65 -2.43 -5.25 2.72
N GLY A 66 -1.23 -5.40 2.18
CA GLY A 66 -0.96 -5.45 0.74
C GLY A 66 -0.19 -4.26 0.20
N GLY A 67 0.12 -3.27 1.03
CA GLY A 67 0.97 -2.14 0.65
C GLY A 67 2.29 -2.18 1.41
N LEU A 68 3.40 -2.22 0.70
CA LEU A 68 4.74 -2.31 1.31
C LEU A 68 5.59 -1.11 0.90
N VAL A 69 6.34 -0.58 1.86
CA VAL A 69 7.33 0.44 1.58
C VAL A 69 8.56 -0.22 0.96
N ILE A 70 9.12 0.42 -0.06
CA ILE A 70 10.35 -0.06 -0.70
C ILE A 70 11.51 0.82 -0.24
N ARG A 71 12.56 0.19 0.29
CA ARG A 71 13.77 0.89 0.75
C ARG A 71 14.98 0.37 -0.01
N ASN A 72 15.96 1.25 -0.21
CA ASN A 72 17.25 0.84 -0.78
C ASN A 72 18.16 0.24 0.31
N GLU A 73 19.37 -0.12 -0.06
CA GLU A 73 20.34 -0.73 0.87
C GLU A 73 20.72 0.19 2.02
N GLN A 74 20.62 1.51 1.81
CA GLN A 74 20.91 2.51 2.84
C GLN A 74 19.72 2.77 3.77
N GLY A 75 18.57 2.13 3.51
CA GLY A 75 17.36 2.31 4.29
C GLY A 75 16.50 3.49 3.85
N ASP A 76 16.86 4.19 2.79
CA ASP A 76 16.07 5.29 2.25
C ASP A 76 14.83 4.78 1.54
N VAL A 77 13.70 5.44 1.72
CA VAL A 77 12.46 5.10 1.01
C VAL A 77 12.60 5.50 -0.46
N ILE A 78 12.42 4.55 -1.35
CA ILE A 78 12.51 4.79 -2.80
C ILE A 78 11.18 4.57 -3.51
N GLY A 79 10.15 4.09 -2.82
CA GLY A 79 8.84 3.91 -3.42
C GLY A 79 7.92 3.06 -2.57
N GLY A 80 6.85 2.59 -3.19
CA GLY A 80 5.87 1.71 -2.58
C GLY A 80 5.35 0.68 -3.56
N PHE A 81 4.88 -0.44 -3.02
CA PHE A 81 4.37 -1.57 -3.79
C PHE A 81 3.01 -1.99 -3.23
N GLY A 82 2.01 -2.16 -4.07
CA GLY A 82 0.66 -2.49 -3.61
C GLY A 82 0.04 -3.65 -4.39
N VAL A 83 -0.64 -4.52 -3.65
CA VAL A 83 -1.39 -5.65 -4.19
C VAL A 83 -2.81 -5.60 -3.67
N ALA A 84 -3.79 -5.76 -4.55
CA ALA A 84 -5.20 -5.83 -4.20
C ALA A 84 -5.92 -6.86 -5.09
N GLY A 85 -7.01 -7.43 -4.58
CA GLY A 85 -7.85 -8.33 -5.35
C GLY A 85 -8.09 -9.69 -4.73
N ALA A 86 -7.48 -9.97 -3.57
CA ALA A 86 -7.72 -11.19 -2.80
C ALA A 86 -8.19 -10.80 -1.39
N THR A 87 -8.02 -11.68 -0.40
CA THR A 87 -8.26 -11.29 0.99
C THR A 87 -7.12 -10.38 1.45
N LEU A 88 -7.32 -9.63 2.54
CA LEU A 88 -6.27 -8.76 3.08
C LEU A 88 -5.01 -9.56 3.43
N GLU A 89 -5.18 -10.74 4.03
CA GLU A 89 -4.08 -11.63 4.39
C GLU A 89 -3.35 -12.14 3.15
N ALA A 90 -4.07 -12.53 2.11
CA ALA A 90 -3.48 -12.99 0.86
C ALA A 90 -2.78 -11.86 0.11
N ASP A 91 -3.36 -10.66 0.08
CA ASP A 91 -2.75 -9.49 -0.54
C ASP A 91 -1.41 -9.18 0.14
N GLU A 92 -1.36 -9.23 1.47
CA GLU A 92 -0.13 -9.02 2.23
C GLU A 92 0.92 -10.09 1.91
N GLU A 93 0.54 -11.37 1.90
CA GLU A 93 1.45 -12.47 1.58
C GLU A 93 2.00 -12.34 0.17
N ILE A 94 1.15 -12.03 -0.81
CA ILE A 94 1.57 -11.86 -2.19
C ILE A 94 2.56 -10.70 -2.31
N ALA A 95 2.27 -9.58 -1.65
CA ALA A 95 3.14 -8.42 -1.66
C ALA A 95 4.51 -8.74 -1.05
N GLN A 96 4.54 -9.40 0.11
CA GLN A 96 5.79 -9.81 0.78
C GLN A 96 6.61 -10.75 -0.10
N GLU A 97 5.96 -11.74 -0.70
CA GLU A 97 6.60 -12.71 -1.57
C GLU A 97 7.18 -12.04 -2.82
N ALA A 98 6.43 -11.14 -3.44
CA ALA A 98 6.86 -10.45 -4.66
C ALA A 98 8.04 -9.52 -4.41
N LEU A 99 8.08 -8.85 -3.25
CA LEU A 99 9.10 -7.85 -2.96
C LEU A 99 10.33 -8.44 -2.26
N TYR A 100 10.13 -9.40 -1.37
CA TYR A 100 11.23 -9.95 -0.55
C TYR A 100 11.51 -11.43 -0.82
N GLY A 101 10.64 -12.07 -1.56
CA GLY A 101 10.68 -13.40 -2.07
C GLY A 101 11.42 -14.46 -1.59
#